data_fab8b3fb1ad9856f56f75352890d7812
#
_entry.id   fab8b3fb1ad9856f56f75352890d7812
#
_cell.length_a   1.000
_cell.length_b   1.000
_cell.length_c   1.000
_cell.angle_alpha   90.00
_cell.angle_beta   90.00
_cell.angle_gamma   90.00
#
_symmetry.space_group_name_H-M   'P 1'
#
loop_
_entity.id
_entity.type
_entity.pdbx_description
1 polymer ?
#
loop_
_entity_poly.entity_id
_entity_poly.type
_entity_poly.pdbx_seq_one_letter_code
_entity_poly.pdbx_strand_id
1 'polypeptide(L)' 'MPVQAVEQQSFGPEDIEILSNVFEEAVRELRLVDRTDPATQLVGKRIIELAQQGERDPIRLREGAVKGF' A
#
# COMPACT_ATOMS: atom_id res chain seq x y z
N MET A 1 -13.73 -23.80 -2.95
CA MET A 1 -14.71 -22.78 -3.34
C MET A 1 -13.99 -21.54 -3.83
N PRO A 2 -14.27 -21.08 -5.02
CA PRO A 2 -13.63 -19.87 -5.55
C PRO A 2 -13.92 -18.62 -4.74
N VAL A 3 -15.03 -18.63 -4.01
CA VAL A 3 -15.41 -17.48 -3.19
C VAL A 3 -14.35 -17.19 -2.13
N GLN A 4 -13.75 -18.22 -1.58
CA GLN A 4 -12.75 -18.01 -0.54
C GLN A 4 -11.48 -17.35 -1.06
N ALA A 5 -11.10 -17.68 -2.29
CA ALA A 5 -9.94 -17.04 -2.89
C ALA A 5 -10.16 -15.55 -3.06
N VAL A 6 -11.37 -15.15 -3.43
CA VAL A 6 -11.72 -13.74 -3.57
C VAL A 6 -11.68 -13.06 -2.20
N GLU A 7 -12.22 -13.70 -1.18
CA GLU A 7 -12.23 -13.15 0.16
C GLU A 7 -10.83 -12.92 0.71
N GLN A 8 -9.91 -13.82 0.39
CA GLN A 8 -8.54 -13.69 0.86
C GLN A 8 -7.83 -12.46 0.29
N GLN A 9 -8.32 -11.97 -0.85
CA GLN A 9 -7.75 -10.81 -1.50
C GLN A 9 -8.47 -9.53 -1.11
N SER A 10 -9.52 -9.65 -0.33
CA SER A 10 -10.30 -8.49 0.11
C SER A 10 -9.70 -7.88 1.37
N PHE A 11 -9.78 -6.57 1.46
CA PHE A 11 -9.34 -5.84 2.64
C PHE A 11 -10.56 -5.30 3.37
N GLY A 12 -10.55 -5.42 4.70
CA GLY A 12 -11.57 -4.83 5.52
C GLY A 12 -11.40 -3.32 5.65
N PRO A 13 -12.39 -2.63 6.26
CA PRO A 13 -12.29 -1.17 6.43
C PRO A 13 -11.03 -0.74 7.20
N GLU A 14 -10.62 -1.51 8.19
CA GLU A 14 -9.44 -1.20 8.97
C GLU A 14 -8.18 -1.31 8.12
N ASP A 15 -8.13 -2.32 7.25
CA ASP A 15 -7.00 -2.49 6.35
C ASP A 15 -6.90 -1.34 5.37
N ILE A 16 -8.03 -0.94 4.80
CA ILE A 16 -8.08 0.18 3.86
C ILE A 16 -7.57 1.46 4.53
N GLU A 17 -7.97 1.68 5.77
CA GLU A 17 -7.51 2.85 6.52
C GLU A 17 -6.00 2.83 6.71
N ILE A 18 -5.45 1.69 7.10
CA ILE A 18 -4.01 1.54 7.27
C ILE A 18 -3.27 1.81 5.94
N LEU A 19 -3.75 1.20 4.88
CA LEU A 19 -3.10 1.34 3.57
C LEU A 19 -3.17 2.77 3.06
N SER A 20 -4.29 3.44 3.27
CA SER A 20 -4.45 4.84 2.86
C SER A 20 -3.50 5.75 3.62
N ASN A 21 -3.38 5.55 4.92
CA ASN A 21 -2.49 6.35 5.75
C ASN A 21 -1.03 6.12 5.35
N VAL A 22 -0.66 4.86 5.14
CA VAL A 22 0.70 4.52 4.71
C VAL A 22 1.02 5.14 3.36
N PHE A 23 0.07 5.09 2.44
CA PHE A 23 0.25 5.69 1.12
C PHE A 23 0.51 7.19 1.23
N GLU A 24 -0.30 7.89 2.02
CA GLU A 24 -0.13 9.32 2.20
C GLU A 24 1.23 9.65 2.83
N GLU A 25 1.64 8.88 3.82
CA GLU A 25 2.92 9.09 4.47
C GLU A 25 4.08 8.82 3.52
N ALA A 26 3.99 7.77 2.73
CA ALA A 26 5.05 7.43 1.77
C ALA A 26 5.18 8.51 0.70
N VAL A 27 4.06 8.97 0.18
CA VAL A 27 4.04 10.03 -0.83
C VAL A 27 4.66 11.32 -0.27
N ARG A 28 4.33 11.62 0.97
CA ARG A 28 4.86 12.81 1.64
C ARG A 28 6.36 12.69 1.88
N GLU A 29 6.81 11.51 2.30
CA GLU A 29 8.22 11.27 2.53
C GLU A 29 9.04 11.42 1.26
N LEU A 30 8.50 10.97 0.14
CA LEU A 30 9.16 11.08 -1.17
C LEU A 30 8.91 12.42 -1.84
N ARG A 31 8.11 13.28 -1.21
CA ARG A 31 7.76 14.61 -1.73
C ARG A 31 7.11 14.55 -3.11
N LEU A 32 6.29 13.54 -3.31
CA LEU A 32 5.54 13.38 -4.55
C LEU A 32 4.26 14.18 -4.45
N VAL A 33 4.17 15.24 -5.25
CA VAL A 33 3.00 16.12 -5.21
C VAL A 33 2.03 15.85 -6.35
N ASP A 34 2.50 15.19 -7.40
CA ASP A 34 1.70 14.90 -8.58
C ASP A 34 1.22 13.45 -8.50
N ARG A 35 -0.10 13.25 -8.42
CA ARG A 35 -0.68 11.92 -8.33
C ARG A 35 -0.58 11.12 -9.62
N THR A 36 -0.30 11.79 -10.72
CA THR A 36 -0.10 11.11 -12.01
C THR A 36 1.34 10.70 -12.22
N ASP A 37 2.23 11.07 -11.30
CA ASP A 37 3.63 10.68 -11.37
C ASP A 37 3.73 9.15 -11.28
N PRO A 38 4.48 8.50 -12.20
CA PRO A 38 4.66 7.05 -12.15
C PRO A 38 5.18 6.55 -10.80
N ALA A 39 6.00 7.34 -10.12
CA ALA A 39 6.51 6.98 -8.80
C ALA A 39 5.38 6.87 -7.78
N THR A 40 4.39 7.77 -7.84
CA THR A 40 3.23 7.72 -6.95
C THR A 40 2.45 6.43 -7.16
N GLN A 41 2.24 6.05 -8.43
CA GLN A 41 1.52 4.83 -8.74
C GLN A 41 2.29 3.60 -8.27
N LEU A 42 3.62 3.62 -8.41
CA LEU A 42 4.44 2.51 -7.97
C LEU A 42 4.40 2.33 -6.45
N VAL A 43 4.38 3.44 -5.72
CA VAL A 43 4.25 3.40 -4.26
C VAL A 43 2.94 2.70 -3.88
N GLY A 44 1.84 3.10 -4.49
CA GLY A 44 0.54 2.48 -4.24
C GLY A 44 0.55 0.99 -4.55
N LYS A 45 1.13 0.62 -5.68
CA LYS A 45 1.21 -0.78 -6.09
C LYS A 45 2.01 -1.60 -5.09
N ARG A 46 3.14 -1.08 -4.62
CA ARG A 46 3.97 -1.79 -3.64
C ARG A 46 3.25 -2.00 -2.33
N ILE A 47 2.51 -0.99 -1.87
CA ILE A 47 1.74 -1.10 -0.63
C ILE A 47 0.71 -2.22 -0.77
N ILE A 48 -0.01 -2.23 -1.87
CA ILE A 48 -1.01 -3.27 -2.11
C ILE A 48 -0.37 -4.66 -2.15
N GLU A 49 0.75 -4.80 -2.84
CA GLU A 49 1.44 -6.08 -2.93
C GLU A 49 1.88 -6.59 -1.56
N LEU A 50 2.45 -5.70 -0.74
CA LEU A 50 2.86 -6.08 0.60
C LEU A 50 1.67 -6.48 1.46
N ALA A 51 0.57 -5.75 1.33
CA ALA A 51 -0.64 -6.06 2.08
C ALA A 51 -1.22 -7.41 1.66
N GLN A 52 -1.15 -7.75 0.39
CA GLN A 52 -1.61 -9.04 -0.11
C GLN A 52 -0.76 -10.18 0.43
N GLN A 53 0.49 -9.91 0.76
CA GLN A 53 1.38 -10.88 1.39
C GLN A 53 1.13 -11.01 2.89
N GLY A 54 0.23 -10.21 3.42
CA GLY A 54 -0.13 -10.27 4.82
C GLY A 54 0.48 -9.19 5.71
N GLU A 55 1.27 -8.29 5.13
CA GLU A 55 1.88 -7.23 5.92
C GLU A 55 0.82 -6.21 6.36
N ARG A 56 0.82 -5.87 7.64
CA ARG A 56 -0.14 -4.90 8.20
C ARG A 56 0.53 -3.87 9.09
N ASP A 57 1.84 -4.00 9.33
CA ASP A 57 2.58 -3.02 10.11
C ASP A 57 2.78 -1.76 9.26
N PRO A 58 2.25 -0.60 9.69
CA PRO A 58 2.37 0.63 8.90
C PRO A 58 3.82 1.01 8.61
N ILE A 59 4.70 0.77 9.54
CA ILE A 59 6.11 1.13 9.38
C ILE A 59 6.74 0.27 8.28
N ARG A 60 6.49 -1.02 8.32
CA ARG A 60 7.05 -1.93 7.33
C ARG A 60 6.46 -1.70 5.95
N LEU A 61 5.16 -1.42 5.91
CA LEU A 61 4.50 -1.10 4.65
C LEU A 61 5.13 0.14 4.01
N ARG A 62 5.33 1.18 4.82
CA ARG A 62 5.93 2.41 4.32
C ARG A 62 7.36 2.19 3.87
N GLU A 63 8.15 1.50 4.69
CA GLU A 63 9.55 1.23 4.34
C GLU A 63 9.66 0.44 3.04
N GLY A 64 8.83 -0.58 2.89
CA GLY A 64 8.84 -1.37 1.67
C GLY A 64 8.39 -0.59 0.45
N ALA A 65 7.45 0.32 0.65
CA ALA A 65 6.92 1.12 -0.45
C ALA A 65 7.92 2.16 -0.96
N VAL A 66 8.74 2.72 -0.07
CA VAL A 66 9.69 3.78 -0.44
C VAL A 66 11.07 3.24 -0.79
N LYS A 67 11.29 1.97 -0.59
CA LYS A 67 12.60 1.37 -0.84
C LYS A 67 12.98 1.51 -2.30
N GLY A 68 14.18 2.01 -2.54
CA GLY A 68 14.69 2.13 -3.90
C GLY A 68 14.37 3.46 -4.59
N PHE A 69 13.69 4.35 -3.89
CA PHE A 69 13.42 5.69 -4.43
C PHE A 69 14.49 6.71 -4.04
#